data_a687f53d9c3d0fca86cb0d71e600d4a9
#
_entry.id   a687f53d9c3d0fca86cb0d71e600d4a9
#
_cell.length_a   1.000
_cell.length_b   1.000
_cell.length_c   1.000
_cell.angle_alpha   90.00
_cell.angle_beta   90.00
_cell.angle_gamma   90.00
#
_symmetry.space_group_name_H-M   'P 1'
#
loop_
_entity.id
_entity.type
_entity.pdbx_description
1 polymer ?
#
loop_
_entity_poly.entity_id
_entity_poly.type
_entity_poly.pdbx_seq_one_letter_code
_entity_poly.pdbx_strand_id
1 'polypeptide(L)'
;ELGFVLKDTPVTEKNPERSRKGLYFIADPFLRYWFRYVNPFRGELEMDNRQIVFDEMKKDFTEKYVAFAFEDICKDIFSVLCSTISFTPSRIGSFWQNDLSGDTQIDVAAVDLQHKTLFLGECKYHKNPVDADVYFTLQEKAQSNREIQQTYPGFHILYGIFSKSDFTKRLYDLAAANEA
;
A
#
# COMPACT_ATOMS: atom_id res chain seq x y z
N GLU A 1 10.98 -22.10 9.53
CA GLU A 1 11.32 -20.67 9.29
C GLU A 1 10.81 -19.83 10.45
N LEU A 2 11.63 -18.87 10.93
CA LEU A 2 11.28 -18.05 12.10
C LEU A 2 10.29 -16.92 11.78
N GLY A 3 9.92 -16.70 10.51
CA GLY A 3 8.92 -15.71 10.10
C GLY A 3 9.30 -14.24 10.31
N PHE A 4 10.56 -13.94 10.62
CA PHE A 4 10.99 -12.54 10.85
C PHE A 4 11.10 -11.71 9.57
N VAL A 5 11.29 -12.36 8.44
CA VAL A 5 11.38 -11.70 7.14
C VAL A 5 10.31 -12.28 6.22
N LEU A 6 9.53 -11.40 5.63
CA LEU A 6 8.54 -11.73 4.61
C LEU A 6 9.03 -11.28 3.24
N LYS A 7 8.67 -12.05 2.22
CA LYS A 7 8.82 -11.66 0.84
C LYS A 7 7.47 -11.21 0.32
N ASP A 8 7.38 -9.96 -0.11
CA ASP A 8 6.24 -9.44 -0.85
C ASP A 8 6.55 -9.43 -2.35
N THR A 9 5.54 -9.62 -3.17
CA THR A 9 5.65 -9.61 -4.64
C THR A 9 4.44 -8.92 -5.23
N PRO A 10 4.59 -8.22 -6.38
CA PRO A 10 3.46 -7.57 -7.02
C PRO A 10 2.29 -8.53 -7.22
N VAL A 11 1.07 -8.04 -7.04
CA VAL A 11 -0.15 -8.87 -7.19
C VAL A 11 -0.28 -9.48 -8.59
N THR A 12 0.35 -8.88 -9.58
CA THR A 12 0.42 -9.35 -10.98
C THR A 12 1.32 -10.57 -11.18
N GLU A 13 2.17 -10.89 -10.18
CA GLU A 13 3.15 -11.96 -10.33
C GLU A 13 2.50 -13.35 -10.23
N LYS A 14 2.58 -14.12 -11.31
CA LYS A 14 1.94 -15.45 -11.41
C LYS A 14 2.57 -16.50 -10.49
N ASN A 15 3.89 -16.40 -10.26
CA ASN A 15 4.65 -17.32 -9.41
C ASN A 15 5.40 -16.56 -8.32
N PRO A 16 4.74 -16.15 -7.23
CA PRO A 16 5.31 -15.31 -6.18
C PRO A 16 6.59 -15.88 -5.58
N GLU A 17 6.62 -17.18 -5.33
CA GLU A 17 7.77 -17.86 -4.70
C GLU A 17 9.04 -17.81 -5.56
N ARG A 18 8.90 -17.89 -6.89
CA ARG A 18 10.00 -17.86 -7.85
C ARG A 18 10.27 -16.49 -8.45
N SER A 19 9.49 -15.49 -8.07
CA SER A 19 9.62 -14.15 -8.60
C SER A 19 10.95 -13.50 -8.19
N ARG A 20 11.57 -12.80 -9.16
CA ARG A 20 12.73 -11.94 -8.93
C ARG A 20 12.32 -10.50 -8.55
N LYS A 21 11.04 -10.16 -8.65
CA LYS A 21 10.49 -8.85 -8.29
C LYS A 21 10.18 -8.73 -6.79
N GLY A 22 10.48 -9.77 -5.99
CA GLY A 22 10.17 -9.78 -4.57
C GLY A 22 10.98 -8.76 -3.77
N LEU A 23 10.31 -8.04 -2.92
CA LEU A 23 10.89 -7.20 -1.88
C LEU A 23 10.86 -7.96 -0.55
N TYR A 24 11.92 -7.80 0.24
CA TYR A 24 12.02 -8.43 1.56
C TYR A 24 11.91 -7.38 2.64
N PHE A 25 11.09 -7.64 3.63
CA PHE A 25 10.91 -6.72 4.75
C PHE A 25 10.78 -7.48 6.08
N ILE A 26 11.08 -6.79 7.16
CA ILE A 26 10.92 -7.33 8.52
C ILE A 26 9.41 -7.37 8.82
N ALA A 27 8.89 -8.55 9.14
CA ALA A 27 7.46 -8.76 9.40
C ALA A 27 6.99 -8.03 10.67
N ASP A 28 7.76 -8.14 11.73
CA ASP A 28 7.41 -7.58 13.04
C ASP A 28 7.58 -6.05 13.05
N PRO A 29 6.51 -5.27 13.36
CA PRO A 29 6.58 -3.81 13.40
C PRO A 29 7.56 -3.28 14.44
N PHE A 30 7.69 -3.93 15.61
CA PHE A 30 8.65 -3.51 16.63
C PHE A 30 10.07 -3.67 16.13
N LEU A 31 10.40 -4.78 15.48
CA LEU A 31 11.73 -4.98 14.90
C LEU A 31 12.00 -4.00 13.76
N ARG A 32 11.01 -3.66 12.93
CA ARG A 32 11.14 -2.57 11.93
C ARG A 32 11.49 -1.25 12.60
N TYR A 33 10.78 -0.88 13.67
CA TYR A 33 11.07 0.31 14.47
C TYR A 33 12.46 0.26 15.08
N TRP A 34 12.80 -0.86 15.74
CA TRP A 34 14.09 -1.05 16.41
C TRP A 34 15.27 -0.88 15.46
N PHE A 35 15.26 -1.58 14.33
CA PHE A 35 16.37 -1.53 13.38
C PHE A 35 16.48 -0.20 12.63
N ARG A 36 15.40 0.54 12.52
CA ARG A 36 15.42 1.85 11.86
C ARG A 36 15.79 3.00 12.79
N TYR A 37 15.26 3.02 14.02
CA TYR A 37 15.30 4.20 14.89
C TYR A 37 16.05 3.99 16.20
N VAL A 38 16.30 2.78 16.63
CA VAL A 38 16.99 2.50 17.89
C VAL A 38 18.39 1.97 17.63
N ASN A 39 18.51 0.89 16.90
CA ASN A 39 19.80 0.23 16.68
C ASN A 39 20.89 1.12 16.04
N PRO A 40 20.60 1.96 15.03
CA PRO A 40 21.61 2.86 14.44
C PRO A 40 22.14 3.93 15.42
N PHE A 41 21.34 4.25 16.45
CA PHE A 41 21.64 5.32 17.42
C PHE A 41 21.97 4.80 18.82
N ARG A 42 22.36 3.52 18.94
CA ARG A 42 22.67 2.92 20.25
C ARG A 42 23.72 3.70 21.02
N GLY A 43 24.78 4.17 20.35
CA GLY A 43 25.83 4.97 20.98
C GLY A 43 25.30 6.27 21.58
N GLU A 44 24.42 6.99 20.87
CA GLU A 44 23.79 8.20 21.38
C GLU A 44 22.89 7.92 22.59
N LEU A 45 22.14 6.81 22.53
CA LEU A 45 21.27 6.38 23.63
C LEU A 45 22.08 5.97 24.88
N GLU A 46 23.24 5.31 24.72
CA GLU A 46 24.15 4.94 25.81
C GLU A 46 24.79 6.18 26.46
N MET A 47 24.99 7.24 25.69
CA MET A 47 25.44 8.55 26.17
C MET A 47 24.34 9.46 26.70
N ASP A 48 23.09 8.96 26.79
CA ASP A 48 21.89 9.70 27.19
C ASP A 48 21.51 10.88 26.27
N ASN A 49 21.97 10.87 25.02
CA ASN A 49 21.67 11.88 24.00
C ASN A 49 20.29 11.66 23.33
N ARG A 50 19.25 11.42 24.12
CA ARG A 50 17.90 11.03 23.64
C ARG A 50 17.28 12.05 22.71
N GLN A 51 17.56 13.35 22.91
CA GLN A 51 17.01 14.39 22.07
C GLN A 51 17.48 14.31 20.63
N ILE A 52 18.75 13.97 20.42
CA ILE A 52 19.31 13.77 19.06
C ILE A 52 18.58 12.65 18.35
N VAL A 53 18.40 11.50 19.02
CA VAL A 53 17.70 10.35 18.46
C VAL A 53 16.24 10.69 18.12
N PHE A 54 15.55 11.41 19.01
CA PHE A 54 14.18 11.82 18.79
C PHE A 54 14.03 12.78 17.61
N ASP A 55 14.95 13.71 17.45
CA ASP A 55 14.92 14.66 16.33
C ASP A 55 15.25 13.99 15.00
N GLU A 56 16.15 13.01 14.97
CA GLU A 56 16.38 12.18 13.79
C GLU A 56 15.14 11.35 13.43
N MET A 57 14.51 10.70 14.42
CA MET A 57 13.29 9.92 14.20
C MET A 57 12.16 10.77 13.63
N LYS A 58 11.94 11.98 14.12
CA LYS A 58 10.87 12.88 13.65
C LYS A 58 10.95 13.20 12.15
N LYS A 59 12.14 13.16 11.55
CA LYS A 59 12.34 13.56 10.16
C LYS A 59 11.52 12.73 9.18
N ASP A 60 11.35 11.45 9.48
CA ASP A 60 10.70 10.54 8.54
C ASP A 60 9.76 9.49 9.19
N PHE A 61 9.56 9.55 10.51
CA PHE A 61 8.76 8.56 11.23
C PHE A 61 7.36 8.38 10.65
N THR A 62 6.67 9.48 10.35
CA THR A 62 5.32 9.42 9.78
C THR A 62 5.35 8.84 8.37
N GLU A 63 6.28 9.29 7.53
CA GLU A 63 6.32 8.93 6.11
C GLU A 63 6.92 7.54 5.87
N LYS A 64 7.91 7.14 6.68
CA LYS A 64 8.69 5.92 6.46
C LYS A 64 8.37 4.77 7.42
N TYR A 65 7.55 5.00 8.42
CA TYR A 65 7.14 3.96 9.36
C TYR A 65 5.62 3.89 9.51
N VAL A 66 4.97 5.00 9.87
CA VAL A 66 3.53 5.01 10.14
C VAL A 66 2.73 4.81 8.86
N ALA A 67 3.14 5.42 7.74
CA ALA A 67 2.47 5.25 6.46
C ALA A 67 2.49 3.78 6.00
N PHE A 68 3.62 3.09 6.11
CA PHE A 68 3.69 1.67 5.78
C PHE A 68 2.82 0.79 6.70
N ALA A 69 2.80 1.08 8.01
CA ALA A 69 1.91 0.37 8.92
C ALA A 69 0.43 0.61 8.57
N PHE A 70 0.09 1.80 8.09
CA PHE A 70 -1.26 2.12 7.64
C PHE A 70 -1.65 1.37 6.36
N GLU A 71 -0.72 1.21 5.41
CA GLU A 71 -0.96 0.38 4.22
C GLU A 71 -1.26 -1.08 4.58
N ASP A 72 -0.51 -1.67 5.54
CA ASP A 72 -0.78 -3.02 6.03
C ASP A 72 -2.17 -3.12 6.67
N ILE A 73 -2.56 -2.14 7.50
CA ILE A 73 -3.89 -2.05 8.10
C ILE A 73 -4.98 -1.92 7.02
N CYS A 74 -4.74 -1.14 5.97
CA CYS A 74 -5.69 -0.99 4.86
C CYS A 74 -5.91 -2.30 4.09
N LYS A 75 -4.87 -3.11 3.90
CA LYS A 75 -4.99 -4.45 3.30
C LYS A 75 -5.83 -5.39 4.17
N ASP A 76 -5.63 -5.35 5.50
CA ASP A 76 -6.41 -6.14 6.45
C ASP A 76 -7.88 -5.69 6.46
N ILE A 77 -8.14 -4.37 6.49
CA ILE A 77 -9.50 -3.81 6.41
C ILE A 77 -10.16 -4.23 5.09
N PHE A 78 -9.46 -4.12 3.96
CA PHE A 78 -9.99 -4.53 2.67
C PHE A 78 -10.36 -6.02 2.67
N SER A 79 -9.54 -6.88 3.25
CA SER A 79 -9.84 -8.32 3.39
C SER A 79 -11.18 -8.57 4.12
N VAL A 80 -11.48 -7.77 5.14
CA VAL A 80 -12.77 -7.85 5.86
C VAL A 80 -13.92 -7.32 5.00
N LEU A 81 -13.70 -6.21 4.28
CA LEU A 81 -14.72 -5.57 3.43
C LEU A 81 -15.08 -6.40 2.19
N CYS A 82 -14.22 -7.31 1.74
CA CYS A 82 -14.47 -8.14 0.55
C CYS A 82 -15.83 -8.84 0.58
N SER A 83 -16.25 -9.32 1.75
CA SER A 83 -17.57 -9.99 1.89
C SER A 83 -18.75 -9.06 1.67
N THR A 84 -18.60 -7.77 2.00
CA THR A 84 -19.66 -6.75 1.87
C THR A 84 -19.84 -6.27 0.43
N ILE A 85 -18.76 -6.26 -0.35
CA ILE A 85 -18.75 -5.79 -1.74
C ILE A 85 -18.81 -6.94 -2.77
N SER A 86 -19.14 -8.17 -2.32
CA SER A 86 -19.18 -9.37 -3.17
C SER A 86 -17.89 -9.60 -3.97
N PHE A 87 -16.74 -9.32 -3.35
CA PHE A 87 -15.42 -9.54 -3.92
C PHE A 87 -14.77 -10.78 -3.29
N THR A 88 -14.36 -11.76 -4.10
CA THR A 88 -13.72 -12.98 -3.63
C THR A 88 -12.23 -12.96 -3.98
N PRO A 89 -11.37 -12.47 -3.07
CA PRO A 89 -9.98 -12.27 -3.40
C PRO A 89 -9.26 -13.61 -3.60
N SER A 90 -8.70 -13.80 -4.78
CA SER A 90 -7.73 -14.87 -5.05
C SER A 90 -6.36 -14.48 -4.50
N ARG A 91 -6.09 -13.19 -4.41
CA ARG A 91 -4.88 -12.60 -3.86
C ARG A 91 -5.11 -11.16 -3.43
N ILE A 92 -4.55 -10.77 -2.28
CA ILE A 92 -4.45 -9.39 -1.79
C ILE A 92 -2.97 -9.08 -1.59
N GLY A 93 -2.53 -7.90 -1.95
CA GLY A 93 -1.16 -7.40 -1.78
C GLY A 93 -1.02 -5.98 -2.26
N SER A 94 0.14 -5.65 -2.81
CA SER A 94 0.44 -4.36 -3.43
C SER A 94 0.84 -4.58 -4.89
N PHE A 95 0.90 -3.50 -5.65
CA PHE A 95 1.49 -3.52 -6.98
C PHE A 95 2.63 -2.51 -7.05
N TRP A 96 3.74 -2.92 -7.65
CA TRP A 96 4.84 -2.01 -8.00
C TRP A 96 5.52 -2.47 -9.27
N GLN A 97 5.96 -1.52 -10.04
CA GLN A 97 6.77 -1.72 -11.23
C GLN A 97 7.81 -0.60 -11.32
N ASN A 98 9.05 -0.99 -11.48
CA ASN A 98 10.18 -0.10 -11.69
C ASN A 98 10.81 -0.48 -13.04
N ASP A 99 10.55 0.30 -14.05
CA ASP A 99 11.12 0.10 -15.38
C ASP A 99 11.44 1.44 -16.07
N LEU A 100 11.85 1.36 -17.32
CA LEU A 100 12.19 2.53 -18.12
C LEU A 100 11.01 3.48 -18.39
N SER A 101 9.78 3.05 -18.15
CA SER A 101 8.57 3.88 -18.27
C SER A 101 8.23 4.67 -17.01
N GLY A 102 8.94 4.40 -15.91
CA GLY A 102 8.77 5.07 -14.61
C GLY A 102 8.40 4.11 -13.48
N ASP A 103 8.35 4.65 -12.28
CA ASP A 103 7.98 3.93 -11.07
C ASP A 103 6.46 4.05 -10.87
N THR A 104 5.76 2.92 -10.85
CA THR A 104 4.35 2.85 -10.51
C THR A 104 4.19 2.05 -9.22
N GLN A 105 3.52 2.62 -8.22
CA GLN A 105 3.15 1.95 -7.00
C GLN A 105 1.66 2.12 -6.73
N ILE A 106 1.01 1.04 -6.27
CA ILE A 106 -0.38 0.98 -5.80
C ILE A 106 -0.36 0.23 -4.47
N ASP A 107 -0.86 0.87 -3.41
CA ASP A 107 -0.64 0.42 -2.04
C ASP A 107 -1.46 -0.83 -1.69
N VAL A 108 -2.70 -0.92 -2.18
CA VAL A 108 -3.58 -2.08 -2.01
C VAL A 108 -4.02 -2.55 -3.39
N ALA A 109 -3.70 -3.78 -3.72
CA ALA A 109 -4.17 -4.39 -4.96
C ALA A 109 -4.71 -5.80 -4.67
N ALA A 110 -5.87 -6.13 -5.22
CA ALA A 110 -6.47 -7.44 -5.04
C ALA A 110 -7.12 -7.94 -6.32
N VAL A 111 -7.07 -9.26 -6.52
CA VAL A 111 -7.56 -9.90 -7.73
C VAL A 111 -8.67 -10.88 -7.37
N ASP A 112 -9.81 -10.73 -8.00
CA ASP A 112 -10.89 -11.70 -8.03
C ASP A 112 -10.92 -12.36 -9.42
N LEU A 113 -10.36 -13.57 -9.49
CA LEU A 113 -10.30 -14.32 -10.75
C LEU A 113 -11.66 -14.87 -11.16
N GLN A 114 -12.54 -15.12 -10.19
CA GLN A 114 -13.87 -15.68 -10.45
C GLN A 114 -14.77 -14.65 -11.15
N HIS A 115 -14.77 -13.40 -10.67
CA HIS A 115 -15.60 -12.33 -11.21
C HIS A 115 -14.85 -11.42 -12.19
N LYS A 116 -13.57 -11.75 -12.50
CA LYS A 116 -12.70 -10.93 -13.36
C LYS A 116 -12.65 -9.47 -12.91
N THR A 117 -12.44 -9.26 -11.62
CA THR A 117 -12.41 -7.93 -11.03
C THR A 117 -11.03 -7.69 -10.40
N LEU A 118 -10.47 -6.52 -10.63
CA LEU A 118 -9.24 -6.04 -10.03
C LEU A 118 -9.57 -4.86 -9.13
N PHE A 119 -9.22 -4.96 -7.86
CA PHE A 119 -9.30 -3.83 -6.94
C PHE A 119 -7.93 -3.13 -6.87
N LEU A 120 -7.93 -1.81 -6.97
CA LEU A 120 -6.75 -0.96 -6.83
C LEU A 120 -7.05 0.14 -5.83
N GLY A 121 -6.20 0.26 -4.81
CA GLY A 121 -6.38 1.16 -3.67
C GLY A 121 -5.15 2.01 -3.38
N GLU A 122 -5.40 3.26 -3.01
CA GLU A 122 -4.38 4.21 -2.56
C GLU A 122 -4.60 4.55 -1.08
N CYS A 123 -3.52 4.61 -0.29
CA CYS A 123 -3.55 4.89 1.15
C CYS A 123 -3.01 6.29 1.43
N LYS A 124 -3.73 7.08 2.22
CA LYS A 124 -3.32 8.44 2.58
C LYS A 124 -3.33 8.64 4.10
N TYR A 125 -2.13 8.72 4.68
CA TYR A 125 -1.93 8.97 6.11
C TYR A 125 -1.51 10.42 6.35
N HIS A 126 -2.44 11.35 6.26
CA HIS A 126 -2.22 12.78 6.54
C HIS A 126 -3.42 13.42 7.25
N LYS A 127 -3.27 14.66 7.72
CA LYS A 127 -4.29 15.35 8.54
C LYS A 127 -5.42 15.97 7.72
N ASN A 128 -5.15 16.33 6.47
CA ASN A 128 -6.13 17.00 5.62
C ASN A 128 -7.05 15.98 4.94
N PRO A 129 -8.32 16.33 4.68
CA PRO A 129 -9.22 15.50 3.88
C PRO A 129 -8.62 15.19 2.50
N VAL A 130 -8.85 13.97 2.03
CA VAL A 130 -8.35 13.51 0.72
C VAL A 130 -9.31 13.99 -0.38
N ASP A 131 -8.74 14.56 -1.44
CA ASP A 131 -9.51 15.07 -2.57
C ASP A 131 -9.55 14.10 -3.75
N ALA A 132 -10.47 14.34 -4.69
CA ALA A 132 -10.69 13.55 -5.90
C ALA A 132 -9.45 13.41 -6.80
N ASP A 133 -8.47 14.28 -6.68
CA ASP A 133 -7.23 14.20 -7.46
C ASP A 133 -6.45 12.91 -7.21
N VAL A 134 -6.56 12.35 -5.98
CA VAL A 134 -5.97 11.05 -5.64
C VAL A 134 -6.62 9.93 -6.46
N TYR A 135 -7.94 9.96 -6.62
CA TYR A 135 -8.68 9.01 -7.45
C TYR A 135 -8.22 9.08 -8.91
N PHE A 136 -8.15 10.28 -9.48
CA PHE A 136 -7.72 10.44 -10.88
C PHE A 136 -6.28 10.00 -11.11
N THR A 137 -5.38 10.29 -10.16
CA THR A 137 -4.00 9.79 -10.21
C THR A 137 -3.94 8.26 -10.17
N LEU A 138 -4.73 7.62 -9.30
CA LEU A 138 -4.79 6.16 -9.22
C LEU A 138 -5.35 5.55 -10.53
N GLN A 139 -6.38 6.17 -11.10
CA GLN A 139 -6.95 5.77 -12.37
C GLN A 139 -5.94 5.88 -13.52
N GLU A 140 -5.18 7.00 -13.58
CA GLU A 140 -4.12 7.20 -14.56
C GLU A 140 -3.01 6.15 -14.43
N LYS A 141 -2.54 5.88 -13.20
CA LYS A 141 -1.58 4.80 -12.90
C LYS A 141 -2.05 3.46 -13.48
N ALA A 142 -3.32 3.11 -13.25
CA ALA A 142 -3.87 1.84 -13.71
C ALA A 142 -3.99 1.76 -15.24
N GLN A 143 -4.46 2.84 -15.87
CA GLN A 143 -4.69 2.88 -17.32
C GLN A 143 -3.38 2.95 -18.13
N SER A 144 -2.37 3.67 -17.63
CA SER A 144 -1.07 3.81 -18.30
C SER A 144 -0.17 2.60 -18.10
N ASN A 145 -0.41 1.79 -17.06
CA ASN A 145 0.46 0.69 -16.71
C ASN A 145 0.24 -0.55 -17.61
N ARG A 146 1.23 -0.85 -18.44
CA ARG A 146 1.18 -1.97 -19.39
C ARG A 146 1.10 -3.34 -18.71
N GLU A 147 1.77 -3.53 -17.58
CA GLU A 147 1.77 -4.82 -16.89
C GLU A 147 0.37 -5.15 -16.35
N ILE A 148 -0.33 -4.16 -15.75
CA ILE A 148 -1.72 -4.33 -15.30
C ILE A 148 -2.62 -4.69 -16.47
N GLN A 149 -2.56 -3.93 -17.56
CA GLN A 149 -3.39 -4.12 -18.74
C GLN A 149 -3.15 -5.48 -19.45
N GLN A 150 -1.90 -5.93 -19.48
CA GLN A 150 -1.54 -7.21 -20.12
C GLN A 150 -1.81 -8.43 -19.22
N THR A 151 -1.72 -8.28 -17.89
CA THR A 151 -1.95 -9.38 -16.96
C THR A 151 -3.44 -9.64 -16.74
N TYR A 152 -4.25 -8.57 -16.72
CA TYR A 152 -5.69 -8.64 -16.45
C TYR A 152 -6.53 -7.99 -17.57
N PRO A 153 -6.42 -8.49 -18.82
CA PRO A 153 -7.16 -7.92 -19.94
C PRO A 153 -8.66 -8.12 -19.76
N GLY A 154 -9.42 -7.03 -19.86
CA GLY A 154 -10.88 -7.08 -19.75
C GLY A 154 -11.42 -7.31 -18.33
N PHE A 155 -10.59 -7.18 -17.30
CA PHE A 155 -11.07 -7.15 -15.92
C PHE A 155 -11.79 -5.82 -15.64
N HIS A 156 -12.85 -5.89 -14.86
CA HIS A 156 -13.44 -4.70 -14.26
C HIS A 156 -12.51 -4.16 -13.18
N ILE A 157 -12.26 -2.85 -13.16
CA ILE A 157 -11.37 -2.25 -12.15
C ILE A 157 -12.23 -1.48 -11.15
N LEU A 158 -12.15 -1.90 -9.88
CA LEU A 158 -12.68 -1.18 -8.74
C LEU A 158 -11.56 -0.33 -8.13
N TYR A 159 -11.86 0.93 -7.86
CA TYR A 159 -10.93 1.85 -7.21
C TYR A 159 -11.35 2.12 -5.77
N GLY A 160 -10.37 2.19 -4.86
CA GLY A 160 -10.59 2.51 -3.47
C GLY A 160 -9.59 3.52 -2.93
N ILE A 161 -10.03 4.35 -1.99
CA ILE A 161 -9.14 5.27 -1.29
C ILE A 161 -9.31 5.06 0.21
N PHE A 162 -8.20 4.81 0.88
CA PHE A 162 -8.13 4.67 2.32
C PHE A 162 -7.52 5.94 2.91
N SER A 163 -8.20 6.55 3.87
CA SER A 163 -7.71 7.77 4.52
C SER A 163 -7.79 7.65 6.02
N LYS A 164 -6.74 8.14 6.71
CA LYS A 164 -6.77 8.37 8.16
C LYS A 164 -7.71 9.50 8.54
N SER A 165 -7.83 10.51 7.66
CA SER A 165 -8.70 11.68 7.83
C SER A 165 -10.03 11.46 7.10
N ASP A 166 -10.74 12.52 6.85
CA ASP A 166 -11.96 12.49 6.06
C ASP A 166 -11.68 12.66 4.56
N PHE A 167 -12.73 12.70 3.75
CA PHE A 167 -12.70 12.96 2.33
C PHE A 167 -13.36 14.32 2.02
N THR A 168 -12.97 14.96 0.92
CA THR A 168 -13.65 16.17 0.46
C THR A 168 -15.05 15.85 -0.09
N LYS A 169 -15.95 16.83 -0.06
CA LYS A 169 -17.27 16.69 -0.67
C LYS A 169 -17.17 16.26 -2.14
N ARG A 170 -16.19 16.82 -2.89
CA ARG A 170 -15.95 16.47 -4.30
C ARG A 170 -15.67 14.97 -4.48
N LEU A 171 -14.93 14.35 -3.55
CA LEU A 171 -14.65 12.91 -3.63
C LEU A 171 -15.87 12.08 -3.25
N TYR A 172 -16.67 12.49 -2.27
CA TYR A 172 -17.94 11.83 -1.96
C TYR A 172 -18.93 11.89 -3.13
N ASP A 173 -19.07 13.06 -3.76
CA ASP A 173 -19.97 13.24 -4.91
C ASP A 173 -19.52 12.36 -6.10
N LEU A 174 -18.19 12.24 -6.31
CA LEU A 174 -17.61 11.38 -7.33
C LEU A 174 -17.86 9.89 -7.05
N ALA A 175 -17.71 9.44 -5.80
CA ALA A 175 -17.98 8.05 -5.42
C ALA A 175 -19.46 7.70 -5.65
N ALA A 176 -20.38 8.54 -5.19
CA ALA A 176 -21.81 8.35 -5.41
C ALA A 176 -22.19 8.29 -6.90
N ALA A 177 -21.53 9.04 -7.77
CA ALA A 177 -21.76 9.02 -9.21
C ALA A 177 -21.24 7.75 -9.89
N ASN A 178 -20.25 7.07 -9.30
CA ASN A 178 -19.68 5.82 -9.83
C ASN A 178 -20.39 4.55 -9.32
N GLU A 179 -21.24 4.66 -8.28
CA GLU A 179 -22.06 3.55 -7.78
C GLU A 179 -23.39 3.38 -8.54
N ALA A 180 -23.77 4.33 -9.39
CA ALA A 180 -25.00 4.34 -10.19
C ALA A 180 -24.77 3.78 -11.61
#